data_fcb230129ccd2e9040cab918ee1c7d73
#
_entry.id   fcb230129ccd2e9040cab918ee1c7d73
#
_cell.length_a   1.000
_cell.length_b   1.000
_cell.length_c   1.000
_cell.angle_alpha   90.00
_cell.angle_beta   90.00
_cell.angle_gamma   90.00
#
_symmetry.space_group_name_H-M   'P 1'
#
loop_
_entity.id
_entity.type
_entity.pdbx_description
1 polymer ?
#
loop_
_entity_poly.entity_id
_entity_poly.type
_entity_poly.pdbx_seq_one_letter_code
_entity_poly.pdbx_strand_id
1 'polypeptide(L)'
;EAGPGDPGLTTILTGARGTGKTALLSYLADEASSRGWVAVNVSALPGMLDEILQQTLRNSSHLIERKGAFKLSGIKVADLAEIQFQSADNDHPTWRIRMEEALGQLAEADAGLLITVDEVREDLDEMVQLASVFQHFVRDRRRVALFMAGLPTHVNGLLQNKSVSFLRRANFHELGVVSDFDIEQAMRKTIEDGGRGV
;
A
#
# COMPACT_ATOMS: atom_id res chain seq x y z
N GLU A 1 -7.70 -6.30 -16.89
CA GLU A 1 -7.80 -5.07 -16.09
C GLU A 1 -8.67 -5.35 -14.88
N ALA A 2 -8.09 -5.28 -13.66
CA ALA A 2 -8.83 -5.42 -12.42
C ALA A 2 -9.79 -4.24 -12.25
N GLY A 3 -11.09 -4.51 -12.17
CA GLY A 3 -12.10 -3.49 -11.93
C GLY A 3 -12.25 -3.14 -10.43
N PRO A 4 -12.86 -2.01 -10.08
CA PRO A 4 -13.14 -1.67 -8.68
C PRO A 4 -13.91 -2.79 -7.99
N GLY A 5 -13.37 -3.29 -6.87
CA GLY A 5 -13.93 -4.40 -6.10
C GLY A 5 -13.43 -5.79 -6.50
N ASP A 6 -12.44 -5.87 -7.41
CA ASP A 6 -11.77 -7.12 -7.74
C ASP A 6 -11.01 -7.67 -6.50
N PRO A 7 -11.18 -8.95 -6.14
CA PRO A 7 -10.40 -9.58 -5.07
C PRO A 7 -8.88 -9.48 -5.27
N GLY A 8 -8.42 -9.38 -6.52
CA GLY A 8 -7.01 -9.19 -6.87
C GLY A 8 -6.41 -7.89 -6.36
N LEU A 9 -7.25 -6.91 -5.98
CA LEU A 9 -6.81 -5.67 -5.36
C LEU A 9 -6.39 -5.82 -3.88
N THR A 10 -6.58 -7.02 -3.31
CA THR A 10 -6.08 -7.34 -1.97
C THR A 10 -5.19 -8.57 -2.08
N THR A 11 -3.89 -8.39 -1.87
CA THR A 11 -2.89 -9.45 -2.01
C THR A 11 -2.06 -9.57 -0.74
N ILE A 12 -1.83 -10.79 -0.29
CA ILE A 12 -1.01 -11.09 0.88
C ILE A 12 0.16 -11.99 0.48
N LEU A 13 1.36 -11.50 0.70
CA LEU A 13 2.61 -12.20 0.45
C LEU A 13 3.11 -12.79 1.77
N THR A 14 3.34 -14.09 1.81
CA THR A 14 3.94 -14.76 2.96
C THR A 14 5.26 -15.42 2.57
N GLY A 15 6.10 -15.70 3.54
CA GLY A 15 7.37 -16.38 3.32
C GLY A 15 8.37 -16.13 4.43
N ALA A 16 9.43 -16.93 4.49
CA ALA A 16 10.51 -16.76 5.46
C ALA A 16 11.23 -15.40 5.28
N ARG A 17 12.09 -15.05 6.23
CA ARG A 17 12.97 -13.88 6.06
C ARG A 17 13.92 -14.12 4.89
N GLY A 18 14.19 -13.07 4.12
CA GLY A 18 15.12 -13.15 2.98
C GLY A 18 14.49 -13.70 1.68
N THR A 19 13.20 -14.04 1.63
CA THR A 19 12.52 -14.53 0.41
C THR A 19 12.16 -13.43 -0.60
N GLY A 20 12.59 -12.19 -0.39
CA GLY A 20 12.38 -11.10 -1.35
C GLY A 20 11.02 -10.39 -1.23
N LYS A 21 10.25 -10.58 -0.15
CA LYS A 21 8.94 -9.93 0.04
C LYS A 21 9.00 -8.41 -0.12
N THR A 22 9.92 -7.76 0.58
CA THR A 22 10.14 -6.30 0.51
C THR A 22 10.50 -5.85 -0.90
N ALA A 23 11.40 -6.59 -1.57
CA ALA A 23 11.80 -6.28 -2.95
C ALA A 23 10.63 -6.41 -3.92
N LEU A 24 9.78 -7.41 -3.75
CA LEU A 24 8.58 -7.60 -4.57
C LEU A 24 7.56 -6.48 -4.33
N LEU A 25 7.33 -6.07 -3.07
CA LEU A 25 6.44 -4.94 -2.77
C LEU A 25 6.94 -3.65 -3.42
N SER A 26 8.25 -3.37 -3.32
CA SER A 26 8.85 -2.19 -3.96
C SER A 26 8.71 -2.22 -5.48
N TYR A 27 9.00 -3.37 -6.10
CA TYR A 27 8.83 -3.55 -7.55
C TYR A 27 7.37 -3.31 -7.99
N LEU A 28 6.40 -3.83 -7.25
CA LEU A 28 4.98 -3.65 -7.55
C LEU A 28 4.53 -2.19 -7.38
N ALA A 29 5.10 -1.48 -6.40
CA ALA A 29 4.85 -0.05 -6.20
C ALA A 29 5.40 0.79 -7.35
N ASP A 30 6.61 0.49 -7.83
CA ASP A 30 7.22 1.16 -8.98
C ASP A 30 6.42 0.88 -10.25
N GLU A 31 5.98 -0.36 -10.46
CA GLU A 31 5.17 -0.75 -11.60
C GLU A 31 3.79 -0.07 -11.57
N ALA A 32 3.15 0.04 -10.41
CA ALA A 32 1.90 0.79 -10.26
C ALA A 32 2.09 2.27 -10.58
N SER A 33 3.19 2.87 -10.11
CA SER A 33 3.52 4.27 -10.37
C SER A 33 3.76 4.53 -11.86
N SER A 34 4.42 3.61 -12.56
CA SER A 34 4.65 3.70 -14.00
C SER A 34 3.34 3.67 -14.81
N ARG A 35 2.29 3.07 -14.24
CA ARG A 35 0.94 2.98 -14.82
C ARG A 35 0.00 4.09 -14.36
N GLY A 36 0.50 5.12 -13.69
CA GLY A 36 -0.27 6.27 -13.26
C GLY A 36 -1.06 6.08 -11.96
N TRP A 37 -0.71 5.07 -11.17
CA TRP A 37 -1.21 4.93 -9.81
C TRP A 37 -0.31 5.69 -8.83
N VAL A 38 -0.88 6.13 -7.73
CA VAL A 38 -0.12 6.58 -6.57
C VAL A 38 0.25 5.35 -5.75
N ALA A 39 1.53 5.17 -5.46
CA ALA A 39 2.02 4.10 -4.60
C ALA A 39 2.50 4.66 -3.26
N VAL A 40 2.18 3.94 -2.19
CA VAL A 40 2.54 4.25 -0.81
C VAL A 40 3.12 2.99 -0.18
N ASN A 41 4.31 3.12 0.41
CA ASN A 41 5.03 2.00 1.02
C ASN A 41 5.26 2.29 2.49
N VAL A 42 4.73 1.43 3.37
CA VAL A 42 4.90 1.55 4.82
C VAL A 42 5.29 0.21 5.44
N SER A 43 5.87 0.27 6.63
CA SER A 43 6.03 -0.89 7.50
C SER A 43 4.94 -0.91 8.57
N ALA A 44 4.56 -2.10 9.04
CA ALA A 44 3.56 -2.26 10.10
C ALA A 44 4.14 -1.84 11.47
N LEU A 45 4.28 -0.53 11.66
CA LEU A 45 4.76 0.12 12.86
C LEU A 45 3.74 1.14 13.38
N PRO A 46 3.76 1.50 14.68
CA PRO A 46 2.92 2.56 15.20
C PRO A 46 3.07 3.86 14.41
N GLY A 47 1.95 4.49 14.05
CA GLY A 47 1.91 5.69 13.19
C GLY A 47 1.79 5.38 11.70
N MET A 48 1.69 4.11 11.29
CA MET A 48 1.62 3.77 9.88
C MET A 48 0.39 4.34 9.16
N LEU A 49 -0.73 4.53 9.85
CA LEU A 49 -1.92 5.14 9.23
C LEU A 49 -1.67 6.59 8.84
N ASP A 50 -1.05 7.36 9.72
CA ASP A 50 -0.67 8.74 9.41
C ASP A 50 0.38 8.78 8.29
N GLU A 51 1.32 7.85 8.28
CA GLU A 51 2.33 7.74 7.22
C GLU A 51 1.67 7.44 5.86
N ILE A 52 0.70 6.51 5.81
CA ILE A 52 -0.09 6.22 4.60
C ILE A 52 -0.75 7.51 4.08
N LEU A 53 -1.42 8.25 4.93
CA LEU A 53 -2.09 9.48 4.54
C LEU A 53 -1.11 10.53 4.02
N GLN A 54 -0.01 10.77 4.74
CA GLN A 54 1.00 11.75 4.35
C GLN A 54 1.67 11.38 3.02
N GLN A 55 2.04 10.11 2.83
CA GLN A 55 2.60 9.65 1.57
C GLN A 55 1.59 9.76 0.43
N THR A 56 0.31 9.44 0.68
CA THR A 56 -0.76 9.58 -0.33
C THR A 56 -0.87 11.04 -0.79
N LEU A 57 -0.96 11.99 0.14
CA LEU A 57 -1.06 13.41 -0.19
C LEU A 57 0.18 13.94 -0.90
N ARG A 58 1.37 13.55 -0.46
CA ARG A 58 2.64 13.96 -1.08
C ARG A 58 2.77 13.42 -2.50
N ASN A 59 2.53 12.12 -2.68
CA ASN A 59 2.74 11.45 -3.97
C ASN A 59 1.64 11.80 -4.99
N SER A 60 0.45 12.24 -4.52
CA SER A 60 -0.65 12.69 -5.39
C SER A 60 -0.47 14.13 -5.88
N SER A 61 0.31 14.97 -5.21
CA SER A 61 0.43 16.41 -5.52
C SER A 61 0.79 16.68 -6.98
N HIS A 62 1.74 15.91 -7.55
CA HIS A 62 2.16 16.06 -8.95
C HIS A 62 1.07 15.69 -9.98
N LEU A 63 0.17 14.76 -9.64
CA LEU A 63 -0.93 14.36 -10.53
C LEU A 63 -2.03 15.40 -10.53
N ILE A 64 -2.27 16.00 -9.39
CA ILE A 64 -3.30 17.01 -9.18
C ILE A 64 -2.92 18.34 -9.85
N GLU A 65 -1.67 18.77 -9.73
CA GLU A 65 -1.16 19.98 -10.38
C GLU A 65 -1.21 19.90 -11.93
N ARG A 66 -0.90 18.73 -12.51
CA ARG A 66 -0.92 18.54 -13.97
C ARG A 66 -2.29 18.68 -14.61
N LYS A 67 -3.37 18.41 -13.90
CA LYS A 67 -4.75 18.48 -14.44
C LYS A 67 -5.48 19.75 -14.05
N GLY A 68 -4.84 20.72 -13.37
CA GLY A 68 -5.47 21.98 -12.98
C GLY A 68 -6.68 21.82 -12.05
N ALA A 69 -6.82 20.65 -11.42
CA ALA A 69 -7.97 20.25 -10.61
C ALA A 69 -7.85 20.67 -9.13
N PHE A 70 -6.93 21.58 -8.79
CA PHE A 70 -6.73 21.98 -7.41
C PHE A 70 -7.64 23.15 -7.01
N LYS A 71 -8.84 22.85 -6.53
CA LYS A 71 -9.54 23.68 -5.55
C LYS A 71 -9.73 22.87 -4.29
N LEU A 72 -8.68 22.73 -3.49
CA LEU A 72 -8.84 22.41 -2.09
C LEU A 72 -9.60 23.56 -1.43
N SER A 73 -10.87 23.37 -1.17
CA SER A 73 -11.64 24.26 -0.32
C SER A 73 -10.99 24.23 1.09
N GLY A 74 -10.06 25.13 1.33
CA GLY A 74 -9.70 25.58 2.66
C GLY A 74 -8.46 25.03 3.33
N ILE A 75 -7.73 24.05 2.77
CA ILE A 75 -6.47 23.60 3.40
C ILE A 75 -5.28 24.04 2.53
N LYS A 76 -4.57 25.07 2.97
CA LYS A 76 -3.29 25.48 2.36
C LYS A 76 -2.24 24.42 2.69
N VAL A 77 -1.30 24.18 1.76
CA VAL A 77 -0.13 23.29 1.99
C VAL A 77 0.64 23.68 3.26
N ALA A 78 0.54 24.96 3.69
CA ALA A 78 1.08 25.45 4.95
C ALA A 78 0.38 24.85 6.20
N ASP A 79 -0.90 24.52 6.12
CA ASP A 79 -1.66 23.96 7.23
C ASP A 79 -1.32 22.49 7.50
N LEU A 80 -0.71 21.81 6.52
CA LEU A 80 -0.21 20.44 6.67
C LEU A 80 0.97 20.34 7.65
N ALA A 81 1.75 21.41 7.81
CA ALA A 81 2.85 21.47 8.77
C ALA A 81 2.36 21.72 10.22
N GLU A 82 1.23 22.42 10.39
CA GLU A 82 0.64 22.67 11.72
C GLU A 82 -0.14 21.47 12.27
N ILE A 83 -0.64 20.60 11.39
CA ILE A 83 -1.39 19.40 11.80
C ILE A 83 -0.47 18.32 12.41
N GLN A 84 0.84 18.39 12.19
CA GLN A 84 1.83 17.47 12.77
C GLN A 84 1.92 17.55 14.32
N PHE A 85 1.38 18.57 14.97
CA PHE A 85 1.54 18.77 16.42
C PHE A 85 0.28 18.49 17.26
N GLN A 86 -0.87 18.15 16.68
CA GLN A 86 -2.11 18.01 17.45
C GLN A 86 -2.78 16.64 17.42
N SER A 87 -2.20 15.62 16.79
CA SER A 87 -2.85 14.31 16.69
C SER A 87 -2.18 13.26 17.58
N ALA A 88 -2.27 13.43 18.88
CA ALA A 88 -2.00 12.36 19.85
C ALA A 88 -3.24 11.47 20.12
N ASP A 89 -4.37 11.77 19.49
CA ASP A 89 -5.58 10.96 19.53
C ASP A 89 -5.85 10.40 18.13
N ASN A 90 -5.62 9.07 17.99
CA ASN A 90 -5.98 8.29 16.82
C ASN A 90 -7.50 8.24 16.66
N ASP A 91 -8.11 9.35 16.26
CA ASP A 91 -9.53 9.42 15.96
C ASP A 91 -9.77 8.79 14.56
N HIS A 92 -10.08 7.50 14.56
CA HIS A 92 -10.36 6.70 13.37
C HIS A 92 -11.30 7.36 12.34
N PRO A 93 -12.36 8.08 12.75
CA PRO A 93 -13.21 8.80 11.83
C PRO A 93 -12.42 9.83 11.01
N THR A 94 -11.48 10.52 11.62
CA THR A 94 -10.70 11.57 10.98
C THR A 94 -9.77 11.01 9.90
N TRP A 95 -9.04 9.91 10.17
CA TRP A 95 -8.18 9.27 9.18
C TRP A 95 -8.98 8.77 7.97
N ARG A 96 -10.07 8.07 8.22
CA ARG A 96 -10.95 7.56 7.17
C ARG A 96 -11.48 8.67 6.27
N ILE A 97 -12.00 9.75 6.85
CA ILE A 97 -12.56 10.89 6.10
C ILE A 97 -11.48 11.50 5.19
N ARG A 98 -10.28 11.75 5.73
CA ARG A 98 -9.17 12.32 4.95
C ARG A 98 -8.71 11.41 3.82
N MET A 99 -8.69 10.10 4.03
CA MET A 99 -8.39 9.13 2.98
C MET A 99 -9.50 9.07 1.92
N GLU A 100 -10.78 9.17 2.30
CA GLU A 100 -11.89 9.24 1.35
C GLU A 100 -11.80 10.48 0.46
N GLU A 101 -11.40 11.63 1.02
CA GLU A 101 -11.15 12.86 0.27
C GLU A 101 -9.99 12.69 -0.71
N ALA A 102 -8.86 12.13 -0.25
CA ALA A 102 -7.70 11.86 -1.11
C ALA A 102 -8.05 10.90 -2.25
N LEU A 103 -8.78 9.82 -1.97
CA LEU A 103 -9.25 8.87 -2.99
C LEU A 103 -10.24 9.51 -3.98
N GLY A 104 -11.05 10.47 -3.52
CA GLY A 104 -11.91 11.27 -4.39
C GLY A 104 -11.10 12.10 -5.39
N GLN A 105 -10.08 12.80 -4.92
CA GLN A 105 -9.18 13.60 -5.77
C GLN A 105 -8.39 12.73 -6.77
N LEU A 106 -7.92 11.55 -6.34
CA LEU A 106 -7.27 10.60 -7.22
C LEU A 106 -8.22 10.10 -8.32
N ALA A 107 -9.48 9.84 -7.99
CA ALA A 107 -10.49 9.44 -8.97
C ALA A 107 -10.74 10.52 -10.04
N GLU A 108 -10.79 11.81 -9.65
CA GLU A 108 -10.87 12.94 -10.58
C GLU A 108 -9.65 13.02 -11.50
N ALA A 109 -8.48 12.62 -11.00
CA ALA A 109 -7.25 12.53 -11.78
C ALA A 109 -7.14 11.22 -12.60
N ASP A 110 -8.17 10.35 -12.58
CA ASP A 110 -8.15 9.02 -13.19
C ASP A 110 -7.01 8.13 -12.66
N ALA A 111 -6.61 8.35 -11.44
CA ALA A 111 -5.56 7.59 -10.75
C ALA A 111 -6.16 6.65 -9.69
N GLY A 112 -5.42 5.61 -9.34
CA GLY A 112 -5.71 4.73 -8.21
C GLY A 112 -4.64 4.88 -7.13
N LEU A 113 -4.88 4.27 -5.97
CA LEU A 113 -3.94 4.20 -4.86
C LEU A 113 -3.53 2.74 -4.61
N LEU A 114 -2.24 2.46 -4.64
CA LEU A 114 -1.67 1.21 -4.13
C LEU A 114 -1.05 1.47 -2.76
N ILE A 115 -1.53 0.78 -1.75
CA ILE A 115 -0.92 0.74 -0.42
C ILE A 115 -0.17 -0.58 -0.27
N THR A 116 1.12 -0.50 0.02
CA THR A 116 1.91 -1.68 0.41
C THR A 116 2.27 -1.60 1.88
N VAL A 117 2.10 -2.70 2.61
CA VAL A 117 2.45 -2.82 4.02
C VAL A 117 3.41 -3.98 4.21
N ASP A 118 4.64 -3.69 4.58
CA ASP A 118 5.64 -4.71 4.90
C ASP A 118 5.66 -5.02 6.40
N GLU A 119 6.21 -6.19 6.75
CA GLU A 119 6.35 -6.68 8.12
C GLU A 119 5.04 -6.72 8.91
N VAL A 120 3.96 -7.19 8.26
CA VAL A 120 2.63 -7.34 8.89
C VAL A 120 2.74 -7.99 10.28
N ARG A 121 2.04 -7.39 11.25
CA ARG A 121 1.98 -7.84 12.65
C ARG A 121 0.53 -7.96 13.10
N GLU A 122 0.23 -9.04 13.83
CA GLU A 122 -1.09 -9.28 14.41
C GLU A 122 -1.38 -8.45 15.67
N ASP A 123 -0.34 -7.97 16.34
CA ASP A 123 -0.41 -7.21 17.60
C ASP A 123 -0.52 -5.69 17.41
N LEU A 124 -0.55 -5.21 16.17
CA LEU A 124 -0.69 -3.79 15.86
C LEU A 124 -2.15 -3.44 15.55
N ASP A 125 -2.79 -2.69 16.41
CA ASP A 125 -4.19 -2.27 16.24
C ASP A 125 -4.44 -1.52 14.93
N GLU A 126 -3.48 -0.73 14.48
CA GLU A 126 -3.56 0.01 13.21
C GLU A 126 -3.70 -0.92 11.99
N MET A 127 -3.20 -2.16 12.05
CA MET A 127 -3.44 -3.16 11.00
C MET A 127 -4.92 -3.55 10.91
N VAL A 128 -5.57 -3.73 12.06
CA VAL A 128 -7.00 -4.03 12.13
C VAL A 128 -7.82 -2.84 11.63
N GLN A 129 -7.40 -1.64 11.97
CA GLN A 129 -8.04 -0.41 11.56
C GLN A 129 -7.92 -0.18 10.05
N LEU A 130 -6.70 -0.30 9.50
CA LEU A 130 -6.45 -0.20 8.06
C LEU A 130 -7.35 -1.19 7.31
N ALA A 131 -7.35 -2.44 7.73
CA ALA A 131 -8.14 -3.48 7.11
C ALA A 131 -9.64 -3.15 7.14
N SER A 132 -10.17 -2.72 8.29
CA SER A 132 -11.58 -2.37 8.44
C SER A 132 -11.98 -1.20 7.53
N VAL A 133 -11.16 -0.15 7.47
CA VAL A 133 -11.42 1.01 6.60
C VAL A 133 -11.26 0.64 5.13
N PHE A 134 -10.25 -0.14 4.77
CA PHE A 134 -10.03 -0.59 3.40
C PHE A 134 -11.25 -1.37 2.86
N GLN A 135 -11.91 -2.18 3.69
CA GLN A 135 -13.15 -2.85 3.31
C GLN A 135 -14.25 -1.87 2.87
N HIS A 136 -14.34 -0.69 3.52
CA HIS A 136 -15.28 0.35 3.09
C HIS A 136 -14.90 0.91 1.73
N PHE A 137 -13.63 1.19 1.48
CA PHE A 137 -13.17 1.68 0.17
C PHE A 137 -13.48 0.70 -0.96
N VAL A 138 -13.28 -0.61 -0.72
CA VAL A 138 -13.63 -1.67 -1.69
C VAL A 138 -15.14 -1.70 -1.94
N ARG A 139 -15.95 -1.65 -0.89
CA ARG A 139 -17.41 -1.62 -1.00
C ARG A 139 -17.91 -0.42 -1.79
N ASP A 140 -17.29 0.73 -1.55
CA ASP A 140 -17.65 2.00 -2.20
C ASP A 140 -16.97 2.15 -3.58
N ARG A 141 -16.39 1.04 -4.10
CA ARG A 141 -15.77 0.93 -5.43
C ARG A 141 -14.67 1.96 -5.68
N ARG A 142 -13.92 2.32 -4.65
CA ARG A 142 -12.75 3.17 -4.81
C ARG A 142 -11.63 2.42 -5.55
N ARG A 143 -10.87 3.13 -6.36
CA ARG A 143 -9.67 2.57 -7.04
C ARG A 143 -8.50 2.49 -6.06
N VAL A 144 -8.54 1.50 -5.18
CA VAL A 144 -7.54 1.28 -4.15
C VAL A 144 -7.14 -0.21 -4.12
N ALA A 145 -5.86 -0.46 -3.99
CA ALA A 145 -5.30 -1.79 -3.81
C ALA A 145 -4.48 -1.85 -2.51
N LEU A 146 -4.50 -2.99 -1.84
CA LEU A 146 -3.76 -3.25 -0.60
C LEU A 146 -2.92 -4.51 -0.77
N PHE A 147 -1.60 -4.34 -0.73
CA PHE A 147 -0.65 -5.44 -0.77
C PHE A 147 0.08 -5.50 0.56
N MET A 148 0.09 -6.65 1.17
CA MET A 148 0.69 -6.85 2.49
C MET A 148 1.71 -7.98 2.45
N ALA A 149 2.80 -7.84 3.19
CA ALA A 149 3.81 -8.87 3.31
C ALA A 149 4.18 -9.13 4.77
N GLY A 150 4.40 -10.39 5.11
CA GLY A 150 4.77 -10.75 6.48
C GLY A 150 5.21 -12.21 6.62
N LEU A 151 5.59 -12.55 7.84
CA LEU A 151 5.83 -13.96 8.19
C LEU A 151 4.50 -14.72 8.25
N PRO A 152 4.45 -15.99 7.86
CA PRO A 152 3.22 -16.78 7.87
C PRO A 152 2.51 -16.77 9.24
N THR A 153 3.27 -16.79 10.35
CA THR A 153 2.72 -16.75 11.71
C THR A 153 1.97 -15.46 11.98
N HIS A 154 2.54 -14.30 11.68
CA HIS A 154 1.93 -12.99 11.90
C HIS A 154 0.71 -12.76 11.00
N VAL A 155 0.82 -13.15 9.72
CA VAL A 155 -0.31 -13.08 8.79
C VAL A 155 -1.46 -13.96 9.27
N ASN A 156 -1.20 -15.20 9.68
CA ASN A 156 -2.22 -16.09 10.22
C ASN A 156 -2.84 -15.54 11.51
N GLY A 157 -2.05 -14.95 12.40
CA GLY A 157 -2.55 -14.28 13.61
C GLY A 157 -3.52 -13.14 13.26
N LEU A 158 -3.13 -12.26 12.33
CA LEU A 158 -4.00 -11.18 11.86
C LEU A 158 -5.32 -11.71 11.27
N LEU A 159 -5.28 -12.76 10.46
CA LEU A 159 -6.46 -13.34 9.81
C LEU A 159 -7.42 -14.04 10.81
N GLN A 160 -6.98 -14.36 12.03
CA GLN A 160 -7.85 -14.89 13.09
C GLN A 160 -8.72 -13.80 13.72
N ASN A 161 -8.33 -12.54 13.58
CA ASN A 161 -9.12 -11.43 14.08
C ASN A 161 -10.44 -11.32 13.29
N LYS A 162 -11.57 -11.31 14.03
CA LYS A 162 -12.92 -11.29 13.43
C LYS A 162 -13.19 -10.00 12.63
N SER A 163 -12.59 -8.89 13.05
CA SER A 163 -12.78 -7.58 12.43
C SER A 163 -12.16 -7.47 11.03
N VAL A 164 -11.24 -8.36 10.69
CA VAL A 164 -10.55 -8.36 9.39
C VAL A 164 -10.86 -9.61 8.55
N SER A 165 -11.99 -10.25 8.83
CA SER A 165 -12.38 -11.51 8.17
C SER A 165 -12.43 -11.43 6.64
N PHE A 166 -12.63 -10.24 6.05
CA PHE A 166 -12.63 -10.05 4.61
C PHE A 166 -11.24 -10.31 3.99
N LEU A 167 -10.16 -10.12 4.71
CA LEU A 167 -8.80 -10.42 4.25
C LEU A 167 -8.59 -11.90 3.92
N ARG A 168 -9.44 -12.78 4.43
CA ARG A 168 -9.42 -14.22 4.07
C ARG A 168 -9.79 -14.48 2.61
N ARG A 169 -10.31 -13.48 1.92
CA ARG A 169 -10.64 -13.55 0.48
C ARG A 169 -9.55 -12.92 -0.38
N ALA A 170 -8.49 -12.41 0.22
CA ALA A 170 -7.35 -11.87 -0.50
C ALA A 170 -6.67 -12.96 -1.36
N ASN A 171 -5.93 -12.54 -2.36
CA ASN A 171 -5.02 -13.43 -3.06
C ASN A 171 -3.79 -13.71 -2.19
N PHE A 172 -3.50 -14.99 -1.95
CA PHE A 172 -2.36 -15.41 -1.15
C PHE A 172 -1.26 -15.93 -2.05
N HIS A 173 -0.06 -15.43 -1.85
CA HIS A 173 1.15 -15.93 -2.49
C HIS A 173 2.20 -16.24 -1.43
N GLU A 174 2.66 -17.48 -1.41
CA GLU A 174 3.79 -17.88 -0.58
C GLU A 174 5.08 -17.79 -1.40
N LEU A 175 6.02 -16.97 -0.92
CA LEU A 175 7.33 -16.83 -1.50
C LEU A 175 8.27 -17.86 -0.89
N GLY A 176 8.66 -18.83 -1.69
CA GLY A 176 9.64 -19.84 -1.34
C GLY A 176 11.09 -19.34 -1.47
N VAL A 177 12.03 -20.25 -1.24
CA VAL A 177 13.44 -20.01 -1.52
C VAL A 177 13.63 -20.00 -3.03
N VAL A 178 14.30 -18.97 -3.54
CA VAL A 178 14.69 -18.91 -4.95
C VAL A 178 15.74 -20.01 -5.22
N SER A 179 15.58 -20.77 -6.29
CA SER A 179 16.52 -21.84 -6.63
C SER A 179 17.88 -21.24 -7.03
N ASP A 180 18.97 -21.99 -6.78
CA ASP A 180 20.31 -21.57 -7.18
C ASP A 180 20.38 -21.31 -8.69
N PHE A 181 19.64 -22.06 -9.49
CA PHE A 181 19.55 -21.88 -10.93
C PHE A 181 18.90 -20.54 -11.32
N ASP A 182 17.81 -20.14 -10.66
CA ASP A 182 17.15 -18.86 -10.93
C ASP A 182 18.01 -17.68 -10.47
N ILE A 183 18.75 -17.85 -9.36
CA ILE A 183 19.73 -16.87 -8.89
C ILE A 183 20.85 -16.69 -9.92
N GLU A 184 21.42 -17.80 -10.41
CA GLU A 184 22.48 -17.76 -11.43
C GLU A 184 21.98 -17.08 -12.71
N GLN A 185 20.79 -17.41 -13.18
CA GLN A 185 20.19 -16.77 -14.37
C GLN A 185 19.99 -15.28 -14.18
N ALA A 186 19.45 -14.86 -13.03
CA ALA A 186 19.21 -13.45 -12.74
C ALA A 186 20.52 -12.66 -12.68
N MET A 187 21.55 -13.22 -12.03
CA MET A 187 22.87 -12.61 -11.96
C MET A 187 23.52 -12.48 -13.34
N ARG A 188 23.48 -13.56 -14.14
CA ARG A 188 24.03 -13.57 -15.49
C ARG A 188 23.37 -12.51 -16.38
N LYS A 189 22.04 -12.45 -16.37
CA LYS A 189 21.28 -11.43 -17.09
C LYS A 189 21.64 -10.01 -16.65
N THR A 190 21.76 -9.77 -15.35
CA THR A 190 22.11 -8.44 -14.82
C THR A 190 23.51 -8.01 -15.27
N ILE A 191 24.47 -8.94 -15.32
CA ILE A 191 25.83 -8.69 -15.78
C ILE A 191 25.86 -8.39 -17.28
N GLU A 192 25.11 -9.16 -18.09
CA GLU A 192 24.99 -8.96 -19.54
C GLU A 192 24.35 -7.61 -19.86
N ASP A 193 23.23 -7.27 -19.21
CA ASP A 193 22.53 -5.98 -19.38
C ASP A 193 23.40 -4.79 -18.93
N GLY A 194 24.31 -5.01 -17.97
CA GLY A 194 25.31 -4.03 -17.54
C GLY A 194 26.53 -3.87 -18.46
N GLY A 195 26.55 -4.56 -19.61
CA GLY A 195 27.61 -4.48 -20.61
C GLY A 195 28.93 -5.13 -20.19
N ARG A 196 28.92 -5.99 -19.17
CA ARG A 196 30.06 -6.80 -18.76
C ARG A 196 29.83 -8.23 -19.22
N GLY A 197 30.55 -8.67 -20.23
CA GLY A 197 30.54 -10.07 -20.65
C GLY A 197 31.01 -10.99 -19.51
N VAL A 198 30.36 -12.14 -19.36
CA VAL A 198 30.75 -13.24 -18.44
C VAL A 198 31.68 -14.20 -19.19
#